data_7395b30294e5aece52db22a82dec7413
#
_entry.id   7395b30294e5aece52db22a82dec7413
#
_cell.length_a   1.000
_cell.length_b   1.000
_cell.length_c   1.000
_cell.angle_alpha   90.00
_cell.angle_beta   90.00
_cell.angle_gamma   90.00
#
_symmetry.space_group_name_H-M   'P 1'
#
loop_
_entity.id
_entity.type
_entity.pdbx_description
1 polymer ?
#
loop_
_entity_poly.entity_id
_entity_poly.type
_entity_poly.pdbx_seq_one_letter_code
_entity_poly.pdbx_strand_id
1 'polypeptide(L)'
;MISTPDRMRKLELIDEALAGGARPAAACAMVQLSARTYYNYRRELTRCGSTADRRPQARRAAPAWRYSDQYRRELVALCNTPEYQDLTPYEICCDQLDRHGRYLCSPRTLCRILKEHGQARRRDRRRPSGRSRPQAVYASGPSQIWMWDITYIKSHIRGLFWYLYVFLDLCDRSVVGCGLYPEESAEHAGMLIRSICLEQRRLSTQPLILHSDNGAVMKRTPGRRRPGDPAAALMLGTLEDLGITASFSRPRVSNDNPYAESFFATFKTRFDYPGSGFESLQQAREHISAFVEWYNHEHLHQGLNYVTPMQRRRGEEGAIFARRREVTEAYRKDHPERWHGRPVRSWNLPQRVRLGYGDEPELIVPPLQISGESADCSFLKTM
;
A
#
# COMPACT_ATOMS: atom_id res chain seq x y z
N MET A 1 -6.86 -25.02 -20.17
CA MET A 1 -7.22 -26.36 -19.62
C MET A 1 -8.51 -26.77 -20.31
N ILE A 2 -8.59 -27.99 -20.89
CA ILE A 2 -9.78 -28.43 -21.64
C ILE A 2 -10.89 -28.78 -20.62
N SER A 3 -12.10 -28.28 -20.82
CA SER A 3 -13.27 -28.58 -19.96
C SER A 3 -13.67 -30.07 -20.03
N THR A 4 -14.36 -30.57 -19.02
CA THR A 4 -14.86 -31.96 -19.03
C THR A 4 -15.82 -32.26 -20.21
N PRO A 5 -16.79 -31.37 -20.53
CA PRO A 5 -17.61 -31.52 -21.72
C PRO A 5 -16.81 -31.60 -23.03
N ASP A 6 -15.80 -30.70 -23.18
CA ASP A 6 -14.95 -30.71 -24.38
C ASP A 6 -14.09 -31.97 -24.49
N ARG A 7 -13.66 -32.55 -23.36
CA ARG A 7 -12.93 -33.84 -23.36
C ARG A 7 -13.84 -34.95 -23.84
N MET A 8 -15.07 -35.02 -23.35
CA MET A 8 -16.05 -36.01 -23.78
C MET A 8 -16.34 -35.88 -25.27
N ARG A 9 -16.61 -34.66 -25.75
CA ARG A 9 -16.87 -34.41 -27.16
C ARG A 9 -15.70 -34.80 -28.08
N LYS A 10 -14.46 -34.51 -27.65
CA LYS A 10 -13.27 -34.94 -28.40
C LYS A 10 -13.13 -36.45 -28.44
N LEU A 11 -13.45 -37.17 -27.35
CA LEU A 11 -13.41 -38.63 -27.33
C LEU A 11 -14.45 -39.21 -28.30
N GLU A 12 -15.70 -38.72 -28.30
CA GLU A 12 -16.75 -39.15 -29.22
C GLU A 12 -16.31 -38.97 -30.67
N LEU A 13 -15.78 -37.82 -31.06
CA LEU A 13 -15.33 -37.54 -32.42
C LEU A 13 -14.18 -38.47 -32.86
N ILE A 14 -13.22 -38.76 -31.94
CA ILE A 14 -12.14 -39.70 -32.24
C ILE A 14 -12.69 -41.12 -32.40
N ASP A 15 -13.60 -41.55 -31.51
CA ASP A 15 -14.20 -42.87 -31.55
C ASP A 15 -15.01 -43.08 -32.84
N GLU A 16 -15.77 -42.07 -33.26
CA GLU A 16 -16.51 -42.07 -34.53
C GLU A 16 -15.58 -42.21 -35.74
N ALA A 17 -14.47 -41.43 -35.76
CA ALA A 17 -13.48 -41.53 -36.82
C ALA A 17 -12.78 -42.88 -36.86
N LEU A 18 -12.49 -43.48 -35.70
CA LEU A 18 -11.89 -44.81 -35.61
C LEU A 18 -12.85 -45.90 -36.10
N ALA A 19 -14.15 -45.77 -35.78
CA ALA A 19 -15.19 -46.68 -36.32
C ALA A 19 -15.33 -46.56 -37.85
N GLY A 20 -15.07 -45.37 -38.41
CA GLY A 20 -14.98 -45.13 -39.86
C GLY A 20 -13.64 -45.58 -40.53
N GLY A 21 -12.75 -46.24 -39.76
CA GLY A 21 -11.50 -46.79 -40.28
C GLY A 21 -10.30 -45.82 -40.27
N ALA A 22 -10.38 -44.66 -39.62
CA ALA A 22 -9.31 -43.72 -39.51
C ALA A 22 -8.16 -44.24 -38.60
N ARG A 23 -6.90 -43.89 -38.92
CA ARG A 23 -5.79 -44.20 -38.03
C ARG A 23 -5.83 -43.37 -36.76
N PRO A 24 -5.57 -43.96 -35.56
CA PRO A 24 -5.68 -43.24 -34.27
C PRO A 24 -4.89 -41.93 -34.20
N ALA A 25 -3.70 -41.93 -34.75
CA ALA A 25 -2.84 -40.71 -34.76
C ALA A 25 -3.47 -39.58 -35.59
N ALA A 26 -4.08 -39.91 -36.76
CA ALA A 26 -4.71 -38.93 -37.64
C ALA A 26 -6.02 -38.39 -37.01
N ALA A 27 -6.85 -39.27 -36.48
CA ALA A 27 -8.11 -38.88 -35.78
C ALA A 27 -7.82 -37.96 -34.57
N CYS A 28 -6.81 -38.28 -33.75
CA CYS A 28 -6.40 -37.46 -32.64
C CYS A 28 -5.83 -36.09 -33.07
N ALA A 29 -5.05 -36.03 -34.15
CA ALA A 29 -4.50 -34.80 -34.67
C ALA A 29 -5.58 -33.82 -35.13
N MET A 30 -6.65 -34.29 -35.75
CA MET A 30 -7.78 -33.46 -36.20
C MET A 30 -8.45 -32.70 -35.06
N VAL A 31 -8.51 -33.26 -33.86
CA VAL A 31 -9.08 -32.60 -32.65
C VAL A 31 -8.03 -32.00 -31.73
N GLN A 32 -6.80 -31.88 -32.22
CA GLN A 32 -5.65 -31.32 -31.46
C GLN A 32 -5.43 -32.04 -30.11
N LEU A 33 -5.46 -33.38 -30.14
CA LEU A 33 -5.20 -34.22 -28.99
C LEU A 33 -4.08 -35.20 -29.30
N SER A 34 -3.17 -35.48 -28.36
CA SER A 34 -2.20 -36.57 -28.59
C SER A 34 -2.88 -37.94 -28.42
N ALA A 35 -2.42 -38.93 -29.19
CA ALA A 35 -2.94 -40.32 -29.05
C ALA A 35 -2.76 -40.80 -27.60
N ARG A 36 -1.66 -40.50 -26.93
CA ARG A 36 -1.43 -40.83 -25.51
C ARG A 36 -2.51 -40.24 -24.61
N THR A 37 -2.89 -38.98 -24.85
CA THR A 37 -3.93 -38.30 -24.05
C THR A 37 -5.31 -38.93 -24.31
N TYR A 38 -5.60 -39.27 -25.56
CA TYR A 38 -6.83 -40.00 -25.91
C TYR A 38 -6.94 -41.32 -25.15
N TYR A 39 -5.90 -42.19 -25.21
CA TYR A 39 -5.94 -43.48 -24.50
C TYR A 39 -5.99 -43.29 -22.96
N ASN A 40 -5.37 -42.26 -22.42
CA ASN A 40 -5.48 -41.95 -20.99
C ASN A 40 -6.93 -41.56 -20.62
N TYR A 41 -7.58 -40.70 -21.39
CA TYR A 41 -8.95 -40.30 -21.13
C TYR A 41 -9.94 -41.48 -21.30
N ARG A 42 -9.72 -42.34 -22.30
CA ARG A 42 -10.52 -43.55 -22.49
C ARG A 42 -10.38 -44.50 -21.31
N ARG A 43 -9.16 -44.74 -20.85
CA ARG A 43 -8.90 -45.58 -19.68
C ARG A 43 -9.52 -44.98 -18.41
N GLU A 44 -9.47 -43.66 -18.23
CA GLU A 44 -10.14 -42.99 -17.11
C GLU A 44 -11.66 -43.11 -17.20
N LEU A 45 -12.24 -42.90 -18.37
CA LEU A 45 -13.68 -43.05 -18.61
C LEU A 45 -14.15 -44.46 -18.28
N THR A 46 -13.44 -45.48 -18.76
CA THR A 46 -13.76 -46.90 -18.48
C THR A 46 -13.64 -47.23 -17.00
N ARG A 47 -12.61 -46.69 -16.30
CA ARG A 47 -12.35 -46.99 -14.90
C ARG A 47 -13.24 -46.24 -13.93
N CYS A 48 -13.68 -45.04 -14.26
CA CYS A 48 -14.25 -44.07 -13.31
C CYS A 48 -15.57 -43.44 -13.82
N GLY A 49 -16.03 -43.77 -15.04
CA GLY A 49 -17.22 -43.17 -15.63
C GLY A 49 -17.10 -41.67 -15.97
N SER A 50 -15.94 -41.08 -15.83
CA SER A 50 -15.74 -39.63 -16.05
C SER A 50 -14.32 -39.30 -16.47
N THR A 51 -14.19 -38.29 -17.33
CA THR A 51 -12.90 -37.68 -17.73
C THR A 51 -12.56 -36.42 -16.92
N ALA A 52 -13.25 -36.18 -15.80
CA ALA A 52 -13.05 -35.01 -14.95
C ALA A 52 -11.62 -34.98 -14.35
N ASP A 53 -11.01 -33.79 -14.31
CA ASP A 53 -9.70 -33.61 -13.70
C ASP A 53 -9.79 -33.78 -12.16
N ARG A 54 -9.24 -34.88 -11.66
CA ARG A 54 -9.24 -35.21 -10.23
C ARG A 54 -8.06 -34.60 -9.48
N ARG A 55 -7.08 -33.98 -10.16
CA ARG A 55 -5.90 -33.36 -9.52
C ARG A 55 -6.26 -32.30 -8.47
N PRO A 56 -7.33 -31.47 -8.64
CA PRO A 56 -7.74 -30.54 -7.60
C PRO A 56 -8.28 -31.23 -6.33
N GLN A 57 -8.81 -32.45 -6.47
CA GLN A 57 -9.40 -33.24 -5.37
C GLN A 57 -8.41 -34.23 -4.72
N ALA A 58 -7.24 -34.40 -5.35
CA ALA A 58 -6.23 -35.34 -4.84
C ALA A 58 -5.69 -34.84 -3.49
N ARG A 59 -5.88 -35.64 -2.43
CA ARG A 59 -5.24 -35.40 -1.13
C ARG A 59 -3.74 -35.61 -1.30
N ARG A 60 -2.99 -34.51 -1.29
CA ARG A 60 -1.54 -34.55 -1.24
C ARG A 60 -1.10 -34.65 0.21
N ALA A 61 -0.13 -35.52 0.50
CA ALA A 61 0.51 -35.54 1.81
C ALA A 61 1.04 -34.13 2.15
N ALA A 62 0.86 -33.72 3.40
CA ALA A 62 1.41 -32.44 3.84
C ALA A 62 2.94 -32.49 3.72
N PRO A 63 3.59 -31.43 3.18
CA PRO A 63 5.04 -31.38 3.11
C PRO A 63 5.67 -31.52 4.50
N ALA A 64 6.81 -32.20 4.63
CA ALA A 64 7.51 -32.39 5.90
C ALA A 64 7.83 -31.08 6.64
N TRP A 65 8.02 -29.98 5.89
CA TRP A 65 8.28 -28.64 6.42
C TRP A 65 7.02 -27.85 6.82
N ARG A 66 5.82 -28.44 6.72
CA ARG A 66 4.58 -27.78 7.19
C ARG A 66 4.65 -27.60 8.71
N TYR A 67 4.30 -26.40 9.18
CA TYR A 67 4.13 -26.15 10.60
C TYR A 67 3.08 -27.09 11.20
N SER A 68 3.35 -27.62 12.42
CA SER A 68 2.43 -28.48 13.14
C SER A 68 1.08 -27.78 13.35
N ASP A 69 0.01 -28.54 13.45
CA ASP A 69 -1.34 -27.97 13.67
C ASP A 69 -1.43 -27.28 15.05
N GLN A 70 -0.63 -27.69 16.02
CA GLN A 70 -0.50 -27.00 17.31
C GLN A 70 0.11 -25.62 17.11
N TYR A 71 1.27 -25.52 16.46
CA TYR A 71 1.93 -24.22 16.21
C TYR A 71 1.06 -23.28 15.34
N ARG A 72 0.30 -23.82 14.41
CA ARG A 72 -0.65 -23.04 13.61
C ARG A 72 -1.77 -22.45 14.47
N ARG A 73 -2.30 -23.19 15.45
CA ARG A 73 -3.28 -22.67 16.42
C ARG A 73 -2.67 -21.58 17.31
N GLU A 74 -1.43 -21.76 17.74
CA GLU A 74 -0.69 -20.74 18.51
C GLU A 74 -0.52 -19.44 17.72
N LEU A 75 -0.19 -19.51 16.41
CA LEU A 75 -0.11 -18.34 15.53
C LEU A 75 -1.46 -17.64 15.41
N VAL A 76 -2.55 -18.38 15.25
CA VAL A 76 -3.91 -17.78 15.18
C VAL A 76 -4.26 -17.14 16.52
N ALA A 77 -3.98 -17.79 17.65
CA ALA A 77 -4.22 -17.23 18.98
C ALA A 77 -3.42 -15.95 19.20
N LEU A 78 -2.16 -15.91 18.80
CA LEU A 78 -1.33 -14.70 18.84
C LEU A 78 -1.96 -13.55 18.04
N CYS A 79 -2.41 -13.80 16.80
CA CYS A 79 -3.04 -12.78 15.96
C CYS A 79 -4.36 -12.24 16.54
N ASN A 80 -5.01 -12.97 17.43
CA ASN A 80 -6.28 -12.59 18.07
C ASN A 80 -6.08 -11.95 19.46
N THR A 81 -4.84 -11.71 19.90
CA THR A 81 -4.60 -10.96 21.14
C THR A 81 -5.00 -9.48 20.94
N PRO A 82 -5.37 -8.76 22.01
CA PRO A 82 -5.69 -7.33 21.92
C PRO A 82 -4.57 -6.50 21.30
N GLU A 83 -3.32 -6.90 21.45
CA GLU A 83 -2.15 -6.23 20.88
C GLU A 83 -2.09 -6.36 19.34
N TYR A 84 -2.53 -7.51 18.78
CA TYR A 84 -2.34 -7.84 17.37
C TYR A 84 -3.60 -7.93 16.53
N GLN A 85 -4.78 -7.86 17.14
CA GLN A 85 -6.06 -8.05 16.44
C GLN A 85 -6.31 -7.05 15.29
N ASP A 86 -5.76 -5.85 15.41
CA ASP A 86 -5.91 -4.78 14.43
C ASP A 86 -4.73 -4.64 13.47
N LEU A 87 -3.66 -5.42 13.70
CA LEU A 87 -2.48 -5.40 12.85
C LEU A 87 -2.59 -6.39 11.68
N THR A 88 -1.98 -6.02 10.57
CA THR A 88 -1.87 -6.94 9.42
C THR A 88 -0.87 -8.05 9.72
N PRO A 89 -0.98 -9.24 9.08
CA PRO A 89 0.01 -10.32 9.24
C PRO A 89 1.45 -9.89 8.96
N TYR A 90 1.66 -8.88 8.13
CA TYR A 90 2.98 -8.34 7.84
C TYR A 90 3.52 -7.50 9.00
N GLU A 91 2.67 -6.65 9.60
CA GLU A 91 3.01 -5.85 10.77
C GLU A 91 3.32 -6.74 11.97
N ILE A 92 2.51 -7.77 12.23
CA ILE A 92 2.73 -8.75 13.31
C ILE A 92 4.10 -9.44 13.15
N CYS A 93 4.43 -9.90 11.93
CA CYS A 93 5.73 -10.52 11.69
C CYS A 93 6.89 -9.55 11.90
N CYS A 94 6.75 -8.28 11.54
CA CYS A 94 7.78 -7.26 11.75
C CYS A 94 7.93 -6.92 13.23
N ASP A 95 6.83 -6.72 13.95
CA ASP A 95 6.84 -6.44 15.38
C ASP A 95 7.50 -7.58 16.18
N GLN A 96 7.18 -8.84 15.85
CA GLN A 96 7.80 -9.99 16.48
C GLN A 96 9.32 -10.09 16.21
N LEU A 97 9.77 -9.65 15.02
CA LEU A 97 11.20 -9.57 14.73
C LEU A 97 11.89 -8.45 15.52
N ASP A 98 11.25 -7.27 15.58
CA ASP A 98 11.85 -6.06 16.14
C ASP A 98 11.82 -6.04 17.66
N ARG A 99 10.66 -6.31 18.28
CA ARG A 99 10.48 -6.25 19.74
C ARG A 99 10.86 -7.54 20.46
N HIS A 100 10.56 -8.69 19.85
CA HIS A 100 10.75 -9.99 20.51
C HIS A 100 11.93 -10.80 19.96
N GLY A 101 12.61 -10.32 18.89
CA GLY A 101 13.70 -11.05 18.26
C GLY A 101 13.28 -12.43 17.74
N ARG A 102 12.00 -12.62 17.44
CA ARG A 102 11.40 -13.91 17.11
C ARG A 102 10.91 -13.98 15.69
N TYR A 103 11.41 -14.93 14.90
CA TYR A 103 10.86 -15.25 13.61
C TYR A 103 9.70 -16.24 13.73
N LEU A 104 8.47 -15.80 13.45
CA LEU A 104 7.27 -16.66 13.49
C LEU A 104 7.18 -17.57 12.27
N CYS A 105 6.98 -16.94 11.13
CA CYS A 105 6.88 -17.54 9.81
C CYS A 105 6.93 -16.42 8.77
N SER A 106 6.95 -16.77 7.46
CA SER A 106 6.80 -15.74 6.45
C SER A 106 5.39 -15.10 6.53
N PRO A 107 5.25 -13.77 6.35
CA PRO A 107 3.94 -13.09 6.37
C PRO A 107 2.92 -13.75 5.43
N ARG A 108 3.37 -14.25 4.28
CA ARG A 108 2.51 -14.98 3.32
C ARG A 108 1.99 -16.30 3.89
N THR A 109 2.80 -16.98 4.72
CA THR A 109 2.37 -18.20 5.43
C THR A 109 1.33 -17.85 6.49
N LEU A 110 1.54 -16.78 7.24
CA LEU A 110 0.58 -16.29 8.23
C LEU A 110 -0.76 -15.91 7.58
N CYS A 111 -0.75 -15.17 6.48
CA CYS A 111 -1.96 -14.87 5.69
C CYS A 111 -2.71 -16.14 5.27
N ARG A 112 -1.98 -17.19 4.84
CA ARG A 112 -2.60 -18.46 4.43
C ARG A 112 -3.24 -19.18 5.62
N ILE A 113 -2.55 -19.22 6.76
CA ILE A 113 -3.08 -19.82 7.99
C ILE A 113 -4.36 -19.10 8.43
N LEU A 114 -4.35 -17.76 8.50
CA LEU A 114 -5.53 -16.97 8.86
C LEU A 114 -6.68 -17.18 7.88
N LYS A 115 -6.39 -17.28 6.58
CA LYS A 115 -7.42 -17.57 5.57
C LYS A 115 -8.05 -18.95 5.77
N GLU A 116 -7.27 -19.98 6.11
CA GLU A 116 -7.76 -21.32 6.39
C GLU A 116 -8.70 -21.35 7.64
N HIS A 117 -8.48 -20.40 8.57
CA HIS A 117 -9.33 -20.18 9.75
C HIS A 117 -10.45 -19.14 9.55
N GLY A 118 -10.70 -18.70 8.30
CA GLY A 118 -11.79 -17.78 7.97
C GLY A 118 -11.54 -16.31 8.37
N GLN A 119 -10.32 -15.97 8.80
CA GLN A 119 -9.98 -14.64 9.35
C GLN A 119 -9.34 -13.68 8.33
N ALA A 120 -9.21 -14.05 7.05
CA ALA A 120 -8.63 -13.18 6.03
C ALA A 120 -9.70 -12.48 5.19
N ARG A 121 -9.74 -11.15 5.22
CA ARG A 121 -10.56 -10.33 4.30
C ARG A 121 -9.79 -10.06 3.01
N ARG A 122 -10.47 -10.18 1.85
CA ARG A 122 -9.92 -9.82 0.53
C ARG A 122 -10.09 -8.31 0.31
N ARG A 123 -9.00 -7.59 -0.05
CA ARG A 123 -9.08 -6.22 -0.58
C ARG A 123 -9.28 -6.30 -2.10
N ASP A 124 -10.27 -5.57 -2.63
CA ASP A 124 -10.51 -5.49 -4.07
C ASP A 124 -9.38 -4.72 -4.78
N ARG A 125 -8.92 -5.27 -5.92
CA ARG A 125 -7.92 -4.62 -6.77
C ARG A 125 -8.60 -3.60 -7.69
N ARG A 126 -8.19 -2.32 -7.62
CA ARG A 126 -8.58 -1.30 -8.60
C ARG A 126 -7.89 -1.56 -9.95
N ARG A 127 -8.62 -1.36 -11.05
CA ARG A 127 -8.10 -1.49 -12.43
C ARG A 127 -7.29 -0.25 -12.83
N PRO A 128 -6.16 -0.39 -13.58
CA PRO A 128 -5.38 0.75 -14.07
C PRO A 128 -6.13 1.51 -15.17
N SER A 129 -6.06 2.85 -15.17
CA SER A 129 -6.62 3.69 -16.23
C SER A 129 -5.57 4.01 -17.30
N GLY A 130 -5.95 3.87 -18.59
CA GLY A 130 -5.05 4.01 -19.73
C GLY A 130 -4.88 5.46 -20.25
N ARG A 131 -4.50 6.46 -19.42
CA ARG A 131 -4.28 7.84 -19.84
C ARG A 131 -2.79 8.22 -19.81
N SER A 132 -2.40 9.15 -20.70
CA SER A 132 -1.04 9.73 -20.83
C SER A 132 -0.46 10.19 -19.48
N ARG A 133 0.83 9.94 -19.27
CA ARG A 133 1.53 10.02 -17.97
C ARG A 133 2.23 11.38 -17.81
N PRO A 134 2.18 12.05 -16.64
CA PRO A 134 2.91 13.29 -16.38
C PRO A 134 4.39 13.00 -16.08
N GLN A 135 5.19 14.06 -16.19
CA GLN A 135 6.60 14.05 -15.81
C GLN A 135 6.79 13.59 -14.35
N ALA A 136 7.70 12.67 -14.13
CA ALA A 136 7.96 12.14 -12.79
C ALA A 136 8.86 13.08 -11.99
N VAL A 137 8.56 13.24 -10.70
CA VAL A 137 9.39 13.97 -9.74
C VAL A 137 9.96 12.99 -8.73
N TYR A 138 11.22 13.15 -8.33
CA TYR A 138 11.92 12.21 -7.44
C TYR A 138 12.41 12.91 -6.17
N ALA A 139 12.13 12.29 -5.02
CA ALA A 139 12.75 12.66 -3.74
C ALA A 139 13.84 11.64 -3.38
N SER A 140 15.02 12.11 -3.06
CA SER A 140 16.15 11.32 -2.56
C SER A 140 16.32 11.40 -1.05
N GLY A 141 15.61 12.31 -0.38
CA GLY A 141 15.62 12.52 1.05
C GLY A 141 14.35 13.21 1.55
N PRO A 142 14.20 13.32 2.89
CA PRO A 142 13.11 14.04 3.52
C PRO A 142 13.07 15.51 3.14
N SER A 143 11.89 16.12 3.22
CA SER A 143 11.65 17.57 3.03
C SER A 143 12.04 18.14 1.66
N GLN A 144 12.10 17.27 0.62
CA GLN A 144 12.30 17.70 -0.76
C GLN A 144 10.99 17.85 -1.52
N ILE A 145 10.02 16.96 -1.27
CA ILE A 145 8.71 16.99 -1.90
C ILE A 145 7.67 16.71 -0.83
N TRP A 146 6.78 17.67 -0.64
CA TRP A 146 5.59 17.45 0.17
C TRP A 146 4.37 17.29 -0.73
N MET A 147 3.49 16.40 -0.32
CA MET A 147 2.18 16.22 -0.92
C MET A 147 1.14 16.73 0.04
N TRP A 148 0.11 17.41 -0.46
CA TRP A 148 -0.99 17.80 0.40
C TRP A 148 -2.32 17.52 -0.26
N ASP A 149 -3.33 17.38 0.57
CA ASP A 149 -4.69 17.15 0.14
C ASP A 149 -5.66 17.50 1.27
N ILE A 150 -6.93 17.70 0.91
CA ILE A 150 -8.01 18.03 1.84
C ILE A 150 -9.03 16.90 1.82
N THR A 151 -9.49 16.49 3.00
CA THR A 151 -10.59 15.52 3.09
C THR A 151 -11.68 16.00 4.05
N TYR A 152 -12.90 15.53 3.81
CA TYR A 152 -14.06 15.83 4.66
C TYR A 152 -14.08 14.91 5.88
N ILE A 153 -14.27 15.50 7.06
CA ILE A 153 -14.50 14.83 8.35
C ILE A 153 -15.95 15.04 8.73
N LYS A 154 -16.67 13.95 8.97
CA LYS A 154 -18.09 14.01 9.31
C LYS A 154 -18.30 14.47 10.75
N SER A 155 -19.21 15.43 10.95
CA SER A 155 -19.83 15.66 12.25
C SER A 155 -20.97 14.66 12.49
N HIS A 156 -21.38 14.44 13.74
CA HIS A 156 -22.59 13.70 14.10
C HIS A 156 -23.86 14.37 13.56
N ILE A 157 -23.80 15.67 13.28
CA ILE A 157 -24.90 16.43 12.66
C ILE A 157 -24.90 16.16 11.16
N ARG A 158 -25.98 15.60 10.64
CA ARG A 158 -26.13 15.28 9.23
C ARG A 158 -25.99 16.53 8.35
N GLY A 159 -25.06 16.46 7.38
CA GLY A 159 -24.80 17.56 6.44
C GLY A 159 -23.73 18.55 6.92
N LEU A 160 -23.27 18.44 8.16
CA LEU A 160 -22.14 19.23 8.66
C LEU A 160 -20.84 18.44 8.50
N PHE A 161 -19.84 19.08 7.90
CA PHE A 161 -18.50 18.53 7.68
C PHE A 161 -17.44 19.54 8.07
N TRP A 162 -16.28 19.03 8.47
CA TRP A 162 -15.06 19.82 8.64
C TRP A 162 -14.02 19.40 7.62
N TYR A 163 -13.04 20.25 7.38
CA TYR A 163 -12.03 20.09 6.33
C TYR A 163 -10.69 19.82 6.96
N LEU A 164 -10.20 18.59 6.79
CA LEU A 164 -8.88 18.18 7.25
C LEU A 164 -7.86 18.39 6.13
N TYR A 165 -6.92 19.29 6.36
CA TYR A 165 -5.75 19.56 5.54
C TYR A 165 -4.61 18.70 6.04
N VAL A 166 -3.91 17.97 5.17
CA VAL A 166 -2.78 17.14 5.53
C VAL A 166 -1.63 17.37 4.57
N PHE A 167 -0.45 17.53 5.12
CA PHE A 167 0.81 17.63 4.39
C PHE A 167 1.67 16.41 4.73
N LEU A 168 2.09 15.67 3.70
CA LEU A 168 2.85 14.43 3.80
C LEU A 168 4.19 14.58 3.09
N ASP A 169 5.25 14.11 3.70
CA ASP A 169 6.54 13.99 3.01
C ASP A 169 6.54 12.78 2.04
N LEU A 170 7.03 12.98 0.83
CA LEU A 170 7.09 11.93 -0.18
C LEU A 170 8.12 10.84 0.16
N CYS A 171 9.24 11.19 0.80
CA CYS A 171 10.34 10.27 1.04
C CYS A 171 10.05 9.32 2.20
N ASP A 172 9.64 9.89 3.33
CA ASP A 172 9.47 9.15 4.58
C ASP A 172 8.00 8.90 4.97
N ARG A 173 7.03 9.43 4.21
CA ARG A 173 5.58 9.29 4.46
C ARG A 173 5.09 9.96 5.75
N SER A 174 5.92 10.71 6.47
CA SER A 174 5.49 11.39 7.68
C SER A 174 4.46 12.46 7.38
N VAL A 175 3.51 12.65 8.29
CA VAL A 175 2.70 13.84 8.34
C VAL A 175 3.58 14.98 8.87
N VAL A 176 3.92 15.94 8.01
CA VAL A 176 4.74 17.10 8.39
C VAL A 176 3.90 18.22 8.98
N GLY A 177 2.59 18.17 8.78
CA GLY A 177 1.61 19.06 9.41
C GLY A 177 0.19 18.75 8.96
N CYS A 178 -0.77 19.10 9.80
CA CYS A 178 -2.19 18.99 9.50
C CYS A 178 -3.00 20.06 10.24
N GLY A 179 -4.21 20.33 9.74
CA GLY A 179 -5.13 21.26 10.41
C GLY A 179 -6.57 20.94 10.06
N LEU A 180 -7.49 21.09 11.06
CA LEU A 180 -8.92 20.86 10.87
C LEU A 180 -9.67 22.17 11.01
N TYR A 181 -10.42 22.54 9.96
CA TYR A 181 -11.14 23.80 9.86
C TYR A 181 -12.62 23.60 9.53
N PRO A 182 -13.49 24.55 9.93
CA PRO A 182 -14.92 24.47 9.63
C PRO A 182 -15.27 24.73 8.17
N GLU A 183 -14.36 25.34 7.42
CA GLU A 183 -14.54 25.69 6.00
C GLU A 183 -13.28 25.45 5.18
N GLU A 184 -13.44 25.30 3.88
CA GLU A 184 -12.33 25.19 2.94
C GLU A 184 -11.88 26.59 2.50
N SER A 185 -10.63 26.96 2.85
CA SER A 185 -10.06 28.27 2.58
C SER A 185 -8.59 28.20 2.18
N ALA A 186 -8.19 29.04 1.21
CA ALA A 186 -6.78 29.23 0.85
C ALA A 186 -5.98 29.93 1.97
N GLU A 187 -6.65 30.74 2.78
CA GLU A 187 -6.04 31.39 3.92
C GLU A 187 -5.61 30.36 4.97
N HIS A 188 -6.48 29.38 5.28
CA HIS A 188 -6.13 28.28 6.18
C HIS A 188 -4.95 27.46 5.64
N ALA A 189 -4.94 27.15 4.34
CA ALA A 189 -3.82 26.46 3.72
C ALA A 189 -2.53 27.29 3.79
N GLY A 190 -2.60 28.60 3.52
CA GLY A 190 -1.47 29.51 3.59
C GLY A 190 -0.92 29.70 5.01
N MET A 191 -1.77 29.82 6.01
CA MET A 191 -1.35 29.87 7.42
C MET A 191 -0.69 28.55 7.84
N LEU A 192 -1.29 27.43 7.48
CA LEU A 192 -0.81 26.11 7.87
C LEU A 192 0.58 25.82 7.25
N ILE A 193 0.78 26.09 5.95
CA ILE A 193 2.08 25.86 5.31
C ILE A 193 3.18 26.77 5.91
N ARG A 194 2.87 28.03 6.28
CA ARG A 194 3.81 28.93 6.98
C ARG A 194 4.19 28.34 8.35
N SER A 195 3.21 27.86 9.12
CA SER A 195 3.47 27.21 10.42
C SER A 195 4.35 25.96 10.26
N ILE A 196 4.02 25.08 9.32
CA ILE A 196 4.83 23.88 9.03
C ILE A 196 6.25 24.23 8.66
N CYS A 197 6.47 25.25 7.83
CA CYS A 197 7.82 25.69 7.46
C CYS A 197 8.61 26.21 8.66
N LEU A 198 7.96 26.93 9.57
CA LEU A 198 8.59 27.41 10.81
C LEU A 198 8.94 26.24 11.75
N GLU A 199 8.02 25.32 11.97
CA GLU A 199 8.20 24.14 12.83
C GLU A 199 9.32 23.22 12.30
N GLN A 200 9.37 23.03 10.98
CA GLN A 200 10.44 22.27 10.32
C GLN A 200 11.75 23.05 10.19
N ARG A 201 11.83 24.29 10.74
CA ARG A 201 13.00 25.18 10.64
C ARG A 201 13.53 25.34 9.21
N ARG A 202 12.60 25.33 8.24
CA ARG A 202 12.93 25.35 6.84
C ARG A 202 13.37 26.76 6.42
N LEU A 203 14.52 26.85 5.72
CA LEU A 203 14.96 28.08 5.08
C LEU A 203 14.32 28.22 3.69
N SER A 204 13.94 29.43 3.29
CA SER A 204 13.37 29.72 1.97
C SER A 204 14.31 29.37 0.79
N THR A 205 15.63 29.33 1.05
CA THR A 205 16.65 28.94 0.07
C THR A 205 16.73 27.43 -0.17
N GLN A 206 16.09 26.63 0.67
CA GLN A 206 16.06 25.18 0.49
C GLN A 206 14.97 24.81 -0.52
N PRO A 207 15.28 24.11 -1.62
CA PRO A 207 14.31 23.75 -2.62
C PRO A 207 13.27 22.78 -2.04
N LEU A 208 11.99 23.11 -2.19
CA LEU A 208 10.88 22.27 -1.81
C LEU A 208 9.84 22.31 -2.91
N ILE A 209 9.33 21.15 -3.29
CA ILE A 209 8.18 21.01 -4.18
C ILE A 209 6.96 20.68 -3.35
N LEU A 210 5.88 21.43 -3.51
CA LEU A 210 4.57 21.10 -2.96
C LEU A 210 3.67 20.56 -4.06
N HIS A 211 3.34 19.28 -3.98
CA HIS A 211 2.46 18.62 -4.93
C HIS A 211 1.03 18.52 -4.39
N SER A 212 0.07 18.91 -5.22
CA SER A 212 -1.35 18.79 -4.88
C SER A 212 -2.15 18.21 -6.03
N ASP A 213 -3.39 17.82 -5.72
CA ASP A 213 -4.38 17.63 -6.75
C ASP A 213 -4.81 18.97 -7.38
N ASN A 214 -5.71 18.88 -8.38
CA ASN A 214 -6.25 20.03 -9.05
C ASN A 214 -7.44 20.70 -8.31
N GLY A 215 -7.48 20.64 -6.97
CA GLY A 215 -8.53 21.20 -6.14
C GLY A 215 -8.72 22.71 -6.28
N ALA A 216 -9.90 23.19 -5.87
CA ALA A 216 -10.32 24.58 -6.05
C ALA A 216 -9.39 25.60 -5.34
N VAL A 217 -8.83 25.21 -4.19
CA VAL A 217 -7.95 26.06 -3.37
C VAL A 217 -6.60 26.34 -4.05
N MET A 218 -6.17 25.47 -5.00
CA MET A 218 -4.87 25.58 -5.67
C MET A 218 -4.93 26.05 -7.12
N LYS A 219 -6.12 26.16 -7.74
CA LYS A 219 -6.21 26.42 -9.18
C LYS A 219 -6.91 27.69 -9.58
N ARG A 220 -6.18 28.40 -10.38
CA ARG A 220 -6.71 29.18 -11.50
C ARG A 220 -7.18 28.21 -12.58
N THR A 221 -8.49 27.93 -12.72
CA THR A 221 -9.00 27.06 -13.79
C THR A 221 -8.70 27.68 -15.15
N PRO A 222 -7.83 27.07 -16.01
CA PRO A 222 -7.65 27.56 -17.38
C PRO A 222 -8.98 27.40 -18.14
N GLY A 223 -9.55 28.47 -18.63
CA GLY A 223 -10.76 28.47 -19.46
C GLY A 223 -12.04 29.01 -18.81
N ARG A 224 -12.17 29.13 -17.50
CA ARG A 224 -13.19 29.94 -16.83
C ARG A 224 -12.51 31.15 -16.20
N ARG A 225 -12.25 32.14 -17.03
CA ARG A 225 -11.80 33.45 -16.58
C ARG A 225 -12.91 34.11 -15.75
N ARG A 226 -12.87 33.98 -14.45
CA ARG A 226 -13.09 35.14 -13.58
C ARG A 226 -11.70 35.73 -13.36
N PRO A 227 -11.40 36.91 -13.91
CA PRO A 227 -10.14 37.58 -13.59
C PRO A 227 -10.14 37.85 -12.09
N GLY A 228 -9.14 37.29 -11.37
CA GLY A 228 -8.94 37.56 -9.95
C GLY A 228 -9.73 36.65 -9.04
N ASP A 229 -9.48 35.32 -9.07
CA ASP A 229 -9.78 34.49 -7.91
C ASP A 229 -8.74 34.80 -6.84
N PRO A 230 -9.08 35.60 -5.79
CA PRO A 230 -8.10 36.07 -4.82
C PRO A 230 -7.51 34.90 -3.99
N ALA A 231 -8.24 33.80 -3.85
CA ALA A 231 -7.83 32.66 -3.08
C ALA A 231 -6.65 31.88 -3.70
N ALA A 232 -6.71 31.60 -5.00
CA ALA A 232 -5.61 30.92 -5.69
C ALA A 232 -4.36 31.81 -5.78
N ALA A 233 -4.56 33.14 -5.96
CA ALA A 233 -3.45 34.10 -5.94
C ALA A 233 -2.77 34.18 -4.57
N LEU A 234 -3.54 34.09 -3.49
CA LEU A 234 -3.03 34.14 -2.12
C LEU A 234 -2.16 32.92 -1.80
N MET A 235 -2.61 31.71 -2.18
CA MET A 235 -1.82 30.49 -1.92
C MET A 235 -0.53 30.47 -2.74
N LEU A 236 -0.59 30.78 -4.04
CA LEU A 236 0.60 30.86 -4.90
C LEU A 236 1.58 31.92 -4.43
N GLY A 237 1.11 33.11 -4.02
CA GLY A 237 1.95 34.15 -3.43
C GLY A 237 2.61 33.68 -2.13
N THR A 238 1.89 32.94 -1.30
CA THR A 238 2.47 32.34 -0.08
C THR A 238 3.58 31.32 -0.41
N LEU A 239 3.40 30.51 -1.45
CA LEU A 239 4.44 29.56 -1.88
C LEU A 239 5.67 30.25 -2.44
N GLU A 240 5.48 31.33 -3.23
CA GLU A 240 6.57 32.17 -3.74
C GLU A 240 7.35 32.84 -2.60
N ASP A 241 6.68 33.43 -1.61
CA ASP A 241 7.30 34.01 -0.41
C ASP A 241 8.15 32.98 0.36
N LEU A 242 7.69 31.73 0.40
CA LEU A 242 8.37 30.64 1.09
C LEU A 242 9.42 29.93 0.22
N GLY A 243 9.61 30.32 -1.04
CA GLY A 243 10.51 29.64 -1.97
C GLY A 243 10.09 28.18 -2.27
N ILE A 244 8.79 27.92 -2.34
CA ILE A 244 8.21 26.59 -2.59
C ILE A 244 7.72 26.52 -4.04
N THR A 245 8.14 25.49 -4.77
CA THR A 245 7.68 25.27 -6.14
C THR A 245 6.38 24.47 -6.11
N ALA A 246 5.32 25.03 -6.68
CA ALA A 246 4.04 24.33 -6.82
C ALA A 246 4.09 23.27 -7.95
N SER A 247 3.55 22.10 -7.70
CA SER A 247 3.36 21.01 -8.65
C SER A 247 1.93 20.48 -8.58
N PHE A 248 1.35 20.13 -9.74
CA PHE A 248 -0.07 19.76 -9.80
C PHE A 248 -0.28 18.43 -10.51
N SER A 249 -1.23 17.65 -9.99
CA SER A 249 -1.77 16.47 -10.65
C SER A 249 -2.45 16.81 -11.98
N ARG A 250 -2.63 15.81 -12.83
CA ARG A 250 -3.42 15.99 -14.07
C ARG A 250 -4.91 16.20 -13.75
N PRO A 251 -5.63 17.01 -14.56
CA PRO A 251 -7.06 17.18 -14.38
C PRO A 251 -7.82 15.84 -14.47
N ARG A 252 -8.64 15.52 -13.47
CA ARG A 252 -9.49 14.32 -13.39
C ARG A 252 -8.73 12.99 -13.32
N VAL A 253 -7.50 12.97 -12.80
CA VAL A 253 -6.73 11.76 -12.56
C VAL A 253 -6.44 11.67 -11.07
N SER A 254 -7.27 10.92 -10.35
CA SER A 254 -7.15 10.73 -8.90
C SER A 254 -5.87 9.97 -8.49
N ASN A 255 -5.26 9.21 -9.40
CA ASN A 255 -4.08 8.40 -9.10
C ASN A 255 -2.75 9.20 -9.05
N ASP A 256 -2.79 10.51 -9.22
CA ASP A 256 -1.57 11.32 -9.21
C ASP A 256 -1.15 11.75 -7.79
N ASN A 257 -2.05 11.59 -6.78
CA ASN A 257 -1.74 11.77 -5.36
C ASN A 257 -2.07 10.51 -4.51
N PRO A 258 -1.52 9.34 -4.86
CA PRO A 258 -1.91 8.06 -4.24
C PRO A 258 -1.54 7.97 -2.75
N TYR A 259 -0.59 8.78 -2.29
CA TYR A 259 -0.08 8.74 -0.92
C TYR A 259 -1.03 9.43 0.05
N ALA A 260 -1.57 10.60 -0.32
CA ALA A 260 -2.60 11.26 0.47
C ALA A 260 -3.90 10.44 0.50
N GLU A 261 -4.30 9.86 -0.64
CA GLU A 261 -5.44 8.92 -0.69
C GLU A 261 -5.25 7.72 0.25
N SER A 262 -4.04 7.13 0.27
CA SER A 262 -3.70 6.01 1.14
C SER A 262 -3.73 6.40 2.62
N PHE A 263 -3.22 7.59 2.96
CA PHE A 263 -3.28 8.14 4.32
C PHE A 263 -4.73 8.28 4.77
N PHE A 264 -5.58 8.94 3.96
CA PHE A 264 -7.00 9.10 4.31
C PHE A 264 -7.75 7.77 4.40
N ALA A 265 -7.41 6.80 3.57
CA ALA A 265 -7.96 5.46 3.68
C ALA A 265 -7.58 4.81 5.01
N THR A 266 -6.30 4.92 5.43
CA THR A 266 -5.82 4.41 6.72
C THR A 266 -6.55 5.10 7.88
N PHE A 267 -6.68 6.43 7.83
CA PHE A 267 -7.37 7.21 8.85
C PHE A 267 -8.84 6.81 9.01
N LYS A 268 -9.60 6.79 7.89
CA LYS A 268 -11.05 6.54 7.89
C LYS A 268 -11.45 5.07 8.09
N THR A 269 -10.52 4.14 7.94
CA THR A 269 -10.80 2.70 8.13
C THR A 269 -10.28 2.15 9.46
N ARG A 270 -9.66 2.99 10.26
CA ARG A 270 -9.19 2.60 11.58
C ARG A 270 -10.41 2.29 12.48
N PHE A 271 -10.25 1.32 13.37
CA PHE A 271 -11.32 0.80 14.21
C PHE A 271 -11.93 1.86 15.16
N ASP A 272 -11.11 2.84 15.60
CA ASP A 272 -11.49 3.94 16.49
C ASP A 272 -12.09 5.15 15.77
N TYR A 273 -12.16 5.14 14.41
CA TYR A 273 -12.80 6.21 13.66
C TYR A 273 -14.33 6.16 13.83
N PRO A 274 -14.99 7.23 14.35
CA PRO A 274 -16.42 7.20 14.64
C PRO A 274 -17.25 7.16 13.35
N GLY A 275 -17.92 6.05 13.10
CA GLY A 275 -18.79 5.86 11.91
C GLY A 275 -19.96 6.84 11.87
N SER A 276 -20.45 7.29 13.06
CA SER A 276 -21.51 8.30 13.23
C SER A 276 -21.02 9.74 13.02
N GLY A 277 -19.71 9.97 12.96
CA GLY A 277 -19.09 11.30 12.96
C GLY A 277 -18.74 11.77 14.37
N PHE A 278 -18.00 12.88 14.45
CA PHE A 278 -17.53 13.46 15.72
C PHE A 278 -18.56 14.41 16.31
N GLU A 279 -18.63 14.50 17.64
CA GLU A 279 -19.57 15.34 18.36
C GLU A 279 -19.23 16.83 18.28
N SER A 280 -17.92 17.15 18.26
CA SER A 280 -17.42 18.51 18.17
C SER A 280 -16.16 18.62 17.33
N LEU A 281 -15.87 19.84 16.86
CA LEU A 281 -14.63 20.16 16.15
C LEU A 281 -13.41 19.88 17.03
N GLN A 282 -13.51 20.14 18.33
CA GLN A 282 -12.44 19.91 19.29
C GLN A 282 -12.15 18.41 19.45
N GLN A 283 -13.17 17.58 19.63
CA GLN A 283 -13.03 16.13 19.69
C GLN A 283 -12.38 15.57 18.41
N ALA A 284 -12.78 16.08 17.25
CA ALA A 284 -12.18 15.67 15.97
C ALA A 284 -10.70 16.07 15.88
N ARG A 285 -10.31 17.25 16.38
CA ARG A 285 -8.91 17.70 16.45
C ARG A 285 -8.08 16.81 17.34
N GLU A 286 -8.57 16.48 18.52
CA GLU A 286 -7.88 15.59 19.48
C GLU A 286 -7.66 14.19 18.87
N HIS A 287 -8.70 13.65 18.24
CA HIS A 287 -8.60 12.36 17.57
C HIS A 287 -7.59 12.37 16.39
N ILE A 288 -7.60 13.43 15.57
CA ILE A 288 -6.64 13.59 14.47
C ILE A 288 -5.22 13.73 15.01
N SER A 289 -5.02 14.49 16.07
CA SER A 289 -3.73 14.66 16.73
C SER A 289 -3.18 13.31 17.22
N ALA A 290 -3.99 12.54 17.93
CA ALA A 290 -3.62 11.21 18.40
C ALA A 290 -3.33 10.25 17.24
N PHE A 291 -4.13 10.33 16.16
CA PHE A 291 -3.90 9.51 14.98
C PHE A 291 -2.58 9.86 14.27
N VAL A 292 -2.25 11.14 14.11
CA VAL A 292 -1.00 11.59 13.46
C VAL A 292 0.23 11.18 14.28
N GLU A 293 0.15 11.28 15.61
CA GLU A 293 1.22 10.80 16.49
C GLU A 293 1.43 9.30 16.32
N TRP A 294 0.37 8.50 16.40
CA TRP A 294 0.43 7.08 16.13
C TRP A 294 0.94 6.76 14.71
N TYR A 295 0.45 7.47 13.69
CA TYR A 295 0.86 7.24 12.30
C TYR A 295 2.35 7.50 12.07
N ASN A 296 2.87 8.57 12.66
CA ASN A 296 4.27 8.94 12.51
C ASN A 296 5.21 8.02 13.30
N HIS A 297 4.83 7.61 14.51
CA HIS A 297 5.73 6.96 15.46
C HIS A 297 5.51 5.45 15.64
N GLU A 298 4.31 4.94 15.38
CA GLU A 298 3.96 3.55 15.66
C GLU A 298 3.50 2.76 14.42
N HIS A 299 2.84 3.42 13.46
CA HIS A 299 2.33 2.75 12.27
C HIS A 299 3.43 2.17 11.40
N LEU A 300 3.47 0.83 11.29
CA LEU A 300 4.40 0.09 10.43
C LEU A 300 3.98 0.22 8.94
N HIS A 301 4.52 1.20 8.25
CA HIS A 301 4.09 1.59 6.92
C HIS A 301 4.57 0.59 5.84
N GLN A 302 3.62 -0.04 5.14
CA GLN A 302 3.92 -1.06 4.10
C GLN A 302 4.88 -0.55 3.02
N GLY A 303 4.70 0.68 2.54
CA GLY A 303 5.55 1.31 1.52
C GLY A 303 6.98 1.62 2.01
N LEU A 304 7.22 1.56 3.32
CA LEU A 304 8.52 1.71 3.96
C LEU A 304 9.10 0.38 4.45
N ASN A 305 8.64 -0.75 3.91
CA ASN A 305 9.04 -2.07 4.40
C ASN A 305 8.81 -2.26 5.90
N TYR A 306 7.70 -1.70 6.41
CA TYR A 306 7.26 -1.84 7.80
C TYR A 306 8.24 -1.24 8.82
N VAL A 307 8.84 -0.10 8.51
CA VAL A 307 9.34 0.86 9.49
C VAL A 307 8.35 2.00 9.62
N THR A 308 8.39 2.73 10.73
CA THR A 308 7.53 3.90 10.91
C THR A 308 8.04 5.08 10.08
N PRO A 309 7.18 6.05 9.73
CA PRO A 309 7.61 7.27 9.06
C PRO A 309 8.77 7.98 9.77
N MET A 310 8.73 8.09 11.11
CA MET A 310 9.78 8.75 11.88
C MET A 310 11.08 7.94 11.96
N GLN A 311 11.02 6.61 12.00
CA GLN A 311 12.23 5.78 11.88
C GLN A 311 12.92 5.98 10.53
N ARG A 312 12.14 6.07 9.43
CA ARG A 312 12.69 6.41 8.11
C ARG A 312 13.26 7.83 8.07
N ARG A 313 12.56 8.82 8.65
CA ARG A 313 13.00 10.22 8.69
C ARG A 313 14.32 10.38 9.43
N ARG A 314 14.55 9.59 10.49
CA ARG A 314 15.78 9.56 11.29
C ARG A 314 16.89 8.70 10.69
N GLY A 315 16.64 7.97 9.59
CA GLY A 315 17.61 7.08 8.95
C GLY A 315 17.88 5.79 9.73
N GLU A 316 16.96 5.38 10.62
CA GLU A 316 17.10 4.21 11.49
C GLU A 316 16.82 2.88 10.77
N GLU A 317 16.21 2.93 9.58
CA GLU A 317 15.78 1.74 8.83
C GLU A 317 16.92 0.78 8.51
N GLY A 318 18.14 1.30 8.31
CA GLY A 318 19.32 0.47 8.04
C GLY A 318 19.62 -0.51 9.16
N ALA A 319 19.65 -0.02 10.40
CA ALA A 319 19.88 -0.82 11.60
C ALA A 319 18.72 -1.82 11.85
N ILE A 320 17.48 -1.36 11.66
CA ILE A 320 16.28 -2.20 11.81
C ILE A 320 16.32 -3.36 10.79
N PHE A 321 16.62 -3.08 9.54
CA PHE A 321 16.70 -4.11 8.50
C PHE A 321 17.85 -5.08 8.68
N ALA A 322 19.00 -4.60 9.21
CA ALA A 322 20.12 -5.47 9.58
C ALA A 322 19.70 -6.47 10.67
N ARG A 323 19.07 -5.98 11.74
CA ARG A 323 18.56 -6.81 12.84
C ARG A 323 17.52 -7.84 12.36
N ARG A 324 16.56 -7.41 11.54
CA ARG A 324 15.54 -8.33 10.95
C ARG A 324 16.19 -9.44 10.12
N ARG A 325 17.23 -9.10 9.35
CA ARG A 325 17.99 -10.06 8.56
C ARG A 325 18.71 -11.05 9.46
N GLU A 326 19.41 -10.58 10.48
CA GLU A 326 20.13 -11.42 11.46
C GLU A 326 19.21 -12.45 12.11
N VAL A 327 18.07 -12.02 12.66
CA VAL A 327 17.08 -12.90 13.29
C VAL A 327 16.54 -13.93 12.29
N THR A 328 16.25 -13.49 11.06
CA THR A 328 15.70 -14.38 10.03
C THR A 328 16.73 -15.38 9.53
N GLU A 329 18.02 -15.00 9.41
CA GLU A 329 19.12 -15.89 9.03
C GLU A 329 19.45 -16.90 10.13
N ALA A 330 19.39 -16.49 11.40
CA ALA A 330 19.54 -17.41 12.52
C ALA A 330 18.48 -18.51 12.46
N TYR A 331 17.21 -18.13 12.32
CA TYR A 331 16.12 -19.10 12.17
C TYR A 331 16.27 -19.99 10.92
N ARG A 332 16.76 -19.43 9.79
CA ARG A 332 17.01 -20.20 8.57
C ARG A 332 18.08 -21.28 8.76
N LYS A 333 19.12 -21.02 9.55
CA LYS A 333 20.17 -22.01 9.86
C LYS A 333 19.60 -23.23 10.58
N ASP A 334 18.65 -23.01 11.48
CA ASP A 334 18.01 -24.07 12.23
C ASP A 334 16.91 -24.80 11.45
N HIS A 335 16.36 -24.17 10.40
CA HIS A 335 15.24 -24.67 9.59
C HIS A 335 15.49 -24.53 8.08
N PRO A 336 16.59 -25.05 7.53
CA PRO A 336 16.96 -24.85 6.12
C PRO A 336 15.92 -25.40 5.14
N GLU A 337 15.18 -26.42 5.54
CA GLU A 337 14.10 -27.05 4.75
C GLU A 337 12.97 -26.10 4.39
N ARG A 338 12.77 -25.00 5.13
CA ARG A 338 11.72 -24.02 4.87
C ARG A 338 12.05 -23.06 3.76
N TRP A 339 13.33 -22.86 3.49
CA TRP A 339 13.82 -21.95 2.44
C TRP A 339 14.14 -22.62 1.11
N HIS A 340 14.32 -23.95 1.09
CA HIS A 340 14.69 -24.69 -0.13
C HIS A 340 15.85 -24.04 -0.91
N GLY A 341 16.91 -23.66 -0.22
CA GLY A 341 18.08 -22.99 -0.79
C GLY A 341 17.90 -21.51 -1.15
N ARG A 342 16.70 -20.93 -0.96
CA ARG A 342 16.46 -19.51 -1.26
C ARG A 342 17.04 -18.61 -0.18
N PRO A 343 17.48 -17.37 -0.53
CA PRO A 343 17.90 -16.38 0.47
C PRO A 343 16.71 -15.91 1.31
N VAL A 344 17.00 -15.32 2.46
CA VAL A 344 16.00 -14.60 3.26
C VAL A 344 15.50 -13.36 2.52
N ARG A 345 14.37 -12.81 2.97
CA ARG A 345 13.80 -11.59 2.39
C ARG A 345 14.82 -10.44 2.43
N SER A 346 14.98 -9.76 1.29
CA SER A 346 15.69 -8.49 1.24
C SER A 346 14.80 -7.36 1.81
N TRP A 347 15.36 -6.64 2.79
CA TRP A 347 14.75 -5.49 3.42
C TRP A 347 15.43 -4.22 2.88
N ASN A 348 15.04 -3.77 1.70
CA ASN A 348 15.65 -2.59 1.09
C ASN A 348 14.58 -1.56 0.74
N LEU A 349 14.87 -0.29 0.94
CA LEU A 349 14.07 0.81 0.42
C LEU A 349 14.75 1.39 -0.82
N PRO A 350 13.98 1.92 -1.78
CA PRO A 350 14.55 2.61 -2.92
C PRO A 350 15.30 3.86 -2.44
N GLN A 351 16.45 4.14 -3.05
CA GLN A 351 17.22 5.35 -2.77
C GLN A 351 16.47 6.64 -3.19
N ARG A 352 15.59 6.51 -4.18
CA ARG A 352 14.76 7.60 -4.67
C ARG A 352 13.30 7.17 -4.66
N VAL A 353 12.45 8.03 -4.18
CA VAL A 353 11.00 7.84 -4.19
C VAL A 353 10.39 8.68 -5.31
N ARG A 354 9.59 8.04 -6.13
CA ARG A 354 8.99 8.63 -7.32
C ARG A 354 7.55 9.07 -7.07
N LEU A 355 7.22 10.26 -7.55
CA LEU A 355 5.85 10.73 -7.70
C LEU A 355 5.53 10.90 -9.19
N GLY A 356 4.39 10.38 -9.65
CA GLY A 356 3.99 10.41 -11.06
C GLY A 356 4.51 9.24 -11.91
N TYR A 357 4.17 9.26 -13.21
CA TYR A 357 4.45 8.19 -14.17
C TYR A 357 5.06 8.83 -15.43
N GLY A 358 6.24 8.46 -15.85
CA GLY A 358 6.88 8.90 -17.09
C GLY A 358 8.34 8.52 -17.11
N ASP A 359 8.94 8.40 -18.29
CA ASP A 359 10.36 8.04 -18.46
C ASP A 359 11.21 9.27 -18.88
N GLU A 360 10.69 10.52 -18.72
CA GLU A 360 11.33 11.74 -19.18
C GLU A 360 11.91 12.65 -18.07
N PRO A 361 12.74 13.67 -18.41
CA PRO A 361 13.88 14.05 -17.59
C PRO A 361 13.53 14.50 -16.18
N GLU A 362 14.38 14.07 -15.27
CA GLU A 362 14.29 14.23 -13.83
C GLU A 362 14.36 15.71 -13.40
N LEU A 363 13.33 16.19 -12.70
CA LEU A 363 13.50 17.33 -11.81
C LEU A 363 14.13 16.79 -10.51
N ILE A 364 15.45 16.86 -10.39
CA ILE A 364 16.16 16.39 -9.20
C ILE A 364 16.21 17.55 -8.21
N VAL A 365 15.50 17.40 -7.09
CA VAL A 365 15.67 18.30 -5.94
C VAL A 365 16.91 17.82 -5.18
N PRO A 366 17.95 18.65 -5.04
CA PRO A 366 19.17 18.25 -4.33
C PRO A 366 18.88 17.89 -2.86
N PRO A 367 19.60 16.93 -2.27
CA PRO A 367 19.40 16.54 -0.87
C PRO A 367 19.69 17.73 0.06
N LEU A 368 18.82 17.88 1.08
CA LEU A 368 19.01 18.84 2.14
C LEU A 368 20.23 18.45 2.96
N GLN A 369 21.15 19.39 3.14
CA GLN A 369 22.18 19.28 4.18
C GLN A 369 21.51 19.66 5.51
N ILE A 370 21.02 18.67 6.27
CA ILE A 370 20.53 18.88 7.62
C ILE A 370 21.74 18.95 8.53
N SER A 371 22.05 20.14 9.06
CA SER A 371 22.91 20.28 10.23
C SER A 371 22.21 19.57 11.38
N GLY A 372 22.82 18.49 11.88
CA GLY A 372 22.20 17.54 12.80
C GLY A 372 21.71 18.19 14.08
N GLU A 373 20.40 18.19 14.23
CA GLU A 373 19.68 18.14 15.50
C GLU A 373 18.22 17.77 15.16
N SER A 374 17.75 16.66 15.72
CA SER A 374 16.41 16.11 15.49
C SER A 374 15.34 17.08 15.96
N ALA A 375 14.46 17.51 15.05
CA ALA A 375 13.24 18.21 15.43
C ALA A 375 12.25 17.18 16.02
N ASP A 376 12.09 17.23 17.33
CA ASP A 376 11.04 16.50 18.05
C ASP A 376 9.67 17.13 17.69
N CYS A 377 8.78 16.34 17.12
CA CYS A 377 7.40 16.76 16.77
C CYS A 377 6.51 16.83 18.03
N SER A 378 6.86 17.66 19.01
CA SER A 378 6.08 17.83 20.24
C SER A 378 4.93 18.85 20.15
N PHE A 379 4.57 19.36 18.96
CA PHE A 379 3.78 20.59 18.81
C PHE A 379 2.29 20.42 18.51
N LEU A 380 1.71 19.22 18.60
CA LEU A 380 0.25 19.05 18.41
C LEU A 380 -0.60 19.49 19.62
N LYS A 381 -0.01 20.12 20.63
CA LYS A 381 -0.71 20.46 21.89
C LYS A 381 -1.39 21.85 21.93
N THR A 382 -1.23 22.69 20.90
CA THR A 382 -1.74 24.07 20.95
C THR A 382 -2.35 24.52 19.61
N MET A 383 -3.47 23.90 19.19
CA MET A 383 -4.45 24.53 18.31
C MET A 383 -5.83 23.91 18.51
#